data_fa1ac3559b6834c823626f6309b3152d
#
_entry.id   fa1ac3559b6834c823626f6309b3152d
#
_cell.length_a   1.000
_cell.length_b   1.000
_cell.length_c   1.000
_cell.angle_alpha   90.00
_cell.angle_beta   90.00
_cell.angle_gamma   90.00
#
_symmetry.space_group_name_H-M   'P 1'
#
loop_
_entity.id
_entity.type
_entity.pdbx_description
1 polymer ?
#
loop_
_entity_poly.entity_id
_entity_poly.type
_entity_poly.pdbx_seq_one_letter_code
_entity_poly.pdbx_strand_id
1 'polypeptide(L)'
;MKVVVIGGTGLIGSKVVAALTEHGHEAVAASPSTGVDTLTGEGLAEALAGASVVVDVTNSPSFADDAVLDFFRRSTEQQLKAESEAGVAHHVALSVVGTDRLQAIGYFRAKQTQEDMIRESGVPFSIVRATQFFEFAQGLADSATQDGTVVAAPIKIQPIFSGDVATAVARTAVGTPVNGIVEVAGPDTFAFEDFLRKGLAVQGDPRPVVTEPQGLYWGAALQESDLLAGPDASIGATSLAEWSARQT
;
A
#
# COMPACT_ATOMS: atom_id res chain seq x y z
N MET A 1 -20.06 9.75 9.37
CA MET A 1 -18.92 9.89 10.30
C MET A 1 -17.83 10.70 9.63
N LYS A 2 -16.97 11.36 10.40
CA LYS A 2 -15.77 12.01 9.87
C LYS A 2 -14.63 11.00 9.78
N VAL A 3 -14.06 10.85 8.59
CA VAL A 3 -12.91 9.99 8.30
C VAL A 3 -11.78 10.85 7.77
N VAL A 4 -10.62 10.83 8.41
CA VAL A 4 -9.43 11.54 7.95
C VAL A 4 -8.52 10.56 7.23
N VAL A 5 -8.16 10.86 5.98
CA VAL A 5 -7.30 10.04 5.13
C VAL A 5 -5.92 10.68 5.05
N ILE A 6 -4.97 10.17 5.80
CA ILE A 6 -3.56 10.58 5.77
C ILE A 6 -2.92 10.00 4.49
N GLY A 7 -2.27 10.85 3.70
CA GLY A 7 -1.89 10.52 2.32
C GLY A 7 -3.07 10.67 1.34
N GLY A 8 -4.11 11.40 1.73
CA GLY A 8 -5.39 11.53 1.03
C GLY A 8 -5.34 12.16 -0.37
N THR A 9 -4.22 12.76 -0.76
CA THR A 9 -4.00 13.32 -2.11
C THR A 9 -3.21 12.37 -3.04
N GLY A 10 -2.74 11.22 -2.52
CA GLY A 10 -1.96 10.24 -3.28
C GLY A 10 -2.82 9.29 -4.12
N LEU A 11 -2.14 8.31 -4.76
CA LEU A 11 -2.75 7.32 -5.66
C LEU A 11 -3.94 6.58 -5.03
N ILE A 12 -3.77 6.07 -3.82
CA ILE A 12 -4.80 5.34 -3.08
C ILE A 12 -5.70 6.32 -2.34
N GLY A 13 -5.10 7.29 -1.63
CA GLY A 13 -5.84 8.19 -0.74
C GLY A 13 -6.94 9.00 -1.45
N SER A 14 -6.67 9.52 -2.64
CA SER A 14 -7.67 10.27 -3.41
C SER A 14 -8.90 9.40 -3.79
N LYS A 15 -8.66 8.12 -4.10
CA LYS A 15 -9.71 7.16 -4.40
C LYS A 15 -10.51 6.76 -3.13
N VAL A 16 -9.82 6.61 -1.99
CA VAL A 16 -10.47 6.34 -0.69
C VAL A 16 -11.36 7.52 -0.29
N VAL A 17 -10.85 8.76 -0.41
CA VAL A 17 -11.65 9.98 -0.13
C VAL A 17 -12.89 10.03 -1.02
N ALA A 18 -12.74 9.77 -2.33
CA ALA A 18 -13.85 9.75 -3.27
C ALA A 18 -14.90 8.68 -2.89
N ALA A 19 -14.46 7.45 -2.64
CA ALA A 19 -15.35 6.35 -2.26
C ALA A 19 -16.11 6.62 -0.96
N LEU A 20 -15.44 7.13 0.07
CA LEU A 20 -16.08 7.49 1.33
C LEU A 20 -17.11 8.62 1.17
N THR A 21 -16.78 9.64 0.37
CA THR A 21 -17.67 10.77 0.09
C THR A 21 -18.92 10.32 -0.67
N GLU A 22 -18.76 9.46 -1.67
CA GLU A 22 -19.87 8.88 -2.44
C GLU A 22 -20.85 8.09 -1.55
N HIS A 23 -20.33 7.46 -0.50
CA HIS A 23 -21.15 6.75 0.49
C HIS A 23 -21.65 7.63 1.65
N GLY A 24 -21.56 8.96 1.52
CA GLY A 24 -22.14 9.91 2.46
C GLY A 24 -21.36 10.13 3.75
N HIS A 25 -20.04 9.80 3.77
CA HIS A 25 -19.15 10.10 4.88
C HIS A 25 -18.47 11.47 4.66
N GLU A 26 -18.13 12.14 5.75
CA GLU A 26 -17.26 13.32 5.73
C GLU A 26 -15.80 12.83 5.61
N ALA A 27 -15.28 12.74 4.39
CA ALA A 27 -13.92 12.31 4.11
C ALA A 27 -12.99 13.52 3.95
N VAL A 28 -11.97 13.62 4.79
CA VAL A 28 -11.00 14.72 4.80
C VAL A 28 -9.65 14.20 4.31
N ALA A 29 -9.14 14.76 3.20
CA ALA A 29 -7.80 14.46 2.73
C ALA A 29 -6.76 15.23 3.57
N ALA A 30 -5.81 14.52 4.17
CA ALA A 30 -4.71 15.09 4.93
C ALA A 30 -3.36 14.69 4.27
N SER A 31 -2.55 15.69 3.97
CA SER A 31 -1.23 15.53 3.31
C SER A 31 -0.44 16.83 3.46
N PRO A 32 0.86 16.86 3.12
CA PRO A 32 1.64 18.10 3.13
C PRO A 32 1.01 19.21 2.28
N SER A 33 0.38 18.87 1.15
CA SER A 33 -0.30 19.84 0.29
C SER A 33 -1.57 20.43 0.90
N THR A 34 -2.11 19.82 1.95
CA THR A 34 -3.28 20.31 2.72
C THR A 34 -2.91 20.83 4.11
N GLY A 35 -1.60 20.99 4.38
CA GLY A 35 -1.10 21.54 5.66
C GLY A 35 -0.95 20.49 6.77
N VAL A 36 -0.89 19.19 6.44
CA VAL A 36 -0.68 18.13 7.42
C VAL A 36 0.63 17.40 7.13
N ASP A 37 1.59 17.51 8.05
CA ASP A 37 2.87 16.80 7.98
C ASP A 37 2.98 15.78 9.12
N THR A 38 2.96 14.50 8.76
CA THR A 38 3.06 13.40 9.72
C THR A 38 4.46 13.21 10.31
N LEU A 39 5.52 13.78 9.71
CA LEU A 39 6.88 13.69 10.25
C LEU A 39 7.11 14.69 11.37
N THR A 40 6.43 15.83 11.34
CA THR A 40 6.53 16.88 12.36
C THR A 40 5.34 16.92 13.31
N GLY A 41 4.20 16.34 12.91
CA GLY A 41 2.92 16.44 13.61
C GLY A 41 2.14 17.71 13.29
N GLU A 42 2.67 18.59 12.42
CA GLU A 42 1.99 19.84 12.03
C GLU A 42 0.65 19.56 11.37
N GLY A 43 -0.41 20.26 11.80
CA GLY A 43 -1.77 20.15 11.29
C GLY A 43 -2.54 18.88 11.69
N LEU A 44 -1.90 17.89 12.36
CA LEU A 44 -2.58 16.63 12.73
C LEU A 44 -3.73 16.88 13.73
N ALA A 45 -3.50 17.67 14.77
CA ALA A 45 -4.52 17.92 15.80
C ALA A 45 -5.78 18.57 15.21
N GLU A 46 -5.62 19.56 14.33
CA GLU A 46 -6.72 20.23 13.65
C GLU A 46 -7.45 19.31 12.69
N ALA A 47 -6.70 18.50 11.91
CA ALA A 47 -7.28 17.55 10.96
C ALA A 47 -8.10 16.48 11.69
N LEU A 48 -7.60 15.97 12.81
CA LEU A 48 -8.21 14.88 13.58
C LEU A 48 -9.33 15.35 14.52
N ALA A 49 -9.53 16.65 14.71
CA ALA A 49 -10.61 17.15 15.57
C ALA A 49 -11.98 16.62 15.13
N GLY A 50 -12.61 15.81 16.01
CA GLY A 50 -13.90 15.14 15.75
C GLY A 50 -13.86 13.99 14.76
N ALA A 51 -12.68 13.50 14.38
CA ALA A 51 -12.55 12.32 13.54
C ALA A 51 -12.94 11.04 14.31
N SER A 52 -13.74 10.20 13.69
CA SER A 52 -14.08 8.87 14.21
C SER A 52 -13.07 7.82 13.74
N VAL A 53 -12.53 8.00 12.53
CA VAL A 53 -11.65 7.04 11.86
C VAL A 53 -10.48 7.78 11.22
N VAL A 54 -9.30 7.21 11.31
CA VAL A 54 -8.12 7.60 10.54
C VAL A 54 -7.75 6.48 9.57
N VAL A 55 -7.48 6.84 8.34
CA VAL A 55 -6.97 5.93 7.30
C VAL A 55 -5.57 6.38 6.90
N ASP A 56 -4.56 5.58 7.21
CA ASP A 56 -3.17 5.83 6.80
C ASP A 56 -2.85 5.06 5.52
N VAL A 57 -2.74 5.80 4.42
CA VAL A 57 -2.26 5.31 3.12
C VAL A 57 -1.00 6.06 2.67
N THR A 58 -0.22 6.52 3.62
CA THR A 58 1.06 7.18 3.34
C THR A 58 2.09 6.22 2.76
N ASN A 59 3.03 6.77 2.00
CA ASN A 59 4.20 6.05 1.54
C ASN A 59 5.44 6.94 1.65
N SER A 60 6.59 6.31 1.86
CA SER A 60 7.86 7.02 1.93
C SER A 60 8.26 7.58 0.55
N PRO A 61 8.78 8.81 0.49
CA PRO A 61 9.33 9.35 -0.74
C PRO A 61 10.68 8.70 -1.13
N SER A 62 11.29 7.95 -0.23
CA SER A 62 12.54 7.23 -0.46
C SER A 62 12.40 5.77 -0.05
N PHE A 63 13.01 4.87 -0.85
CA PHE A 63 13.07 3.43 -0.56
C PHE A 63 14.45 2.98 -0.03
N ALA A 64 15.37 3.91 0.25
CA ALA A 64 16.61 3.59 0.96
C ALA A 64 16.27 3.11 2.38
N ASP A 65 16.90 2.03 2.82
CA ASP A 65 16.54 1.28 4.03
C ASP A 65 16.36 2.15 5.28
N ASP A 66 17.34 3.01 5.58
CA ASP A 66 17.26 3.89 6.75
C ASP A 66 16.18 4.96 6.61
N ALA A 67 16.02 5.53 5.41
CA ALA A 67 15.07 6.60 5.15
C ALA A 67 13.61 6.09 5.20
N VAL A 68 13.35 4.92 4.63
CA VAL A 68 12.00 4.33 4.66
C VAL A 68 11.60 3.90 6.06
N LEU A 69 12.55 3.36 6.85
CA LEU A 69 12.30 2.98 8.24
C LEU A 69 12.04 4.23 9.11
N ASP A 70 12.87 5.28 8.99
CA ASP A 70 12.67 6.53 9.74
C ASP A 70 11.34 7.19 9.40
N PHE A 71 10.96 7.20 8.12
CA PHE A 71 9.67 7.73 7.68
C PHE A 71 8.50 7.02 8.37
N PHE A 72 8.39 5.71 8.24
CA PHE A 72 7.26 4.97 8.80
C PHE A 72 7.23 5.02 10.32
N ARG A 73 8.39 4.92 10.98
CA ARG A 73 8.47 5.03 12.44
C ARG A 73 7.96 6.38 12.94
N ARG A 74 8.49 7.49 12.42
CA ARG A 74 8.12 8.84 12.87
C ARG A 74 6.69 9.21 12.49
N SER A 75 6.30 8.94 11.25
CA SER A 75 4.95 9.22 10.77
C SER A 75 3.91 8.49 11.61
N THR A 76 4.10 7.20 11.88
CA THR A 76 3.18 6.39 12.69
C THR A 76 3.13 6.86 14.13
N GLU A 77 4.28 7.19 14.74
CA GLU A 77 4.35 7.71 16.11
C GLU A 77 3.51 8.99 16.28
N GLN A 78 3.67 9.96 15.37
CA GLN A 78 2.92 11.22 15.40
C GLN A 78 1.41 11.00 15.18
N GLN A 79 1.05 10.13 14.24
CA GLN A 79 -0.35 9.80 13.96
C GLN A 79 -1.02 9.17 15.18
N LEU A 80 -0.46 8.08 15.72
CA LEU A 80 -1.04 7.36 16.86
C LEU A 80 -1.15 8.23 18.12
N LYS A 81 -0.17 9.11 18.35
CA LYS A 81 -0.25 10.10 19.43
C LYS A 81 -1.43 11.04 19.25
N ALA A 82 -1.55 11.65 18.07
CA ALA A 82 -2.63 12.60 17.77
C ALA A 82 -4.01 11.91 17.78
N GLU A 83 -4.10 10.67 17.32
CA GLU A 83 -5.31 9.85 17.35
C GLU A 83 -5.78 9.55 18.79
N SER A 84 -4.84 9.19 19.67
CA SER A 84 -5.13 8.96 21.09
C SER A 84 -5.66 10.21 21.76
N GLU A 85 -5.06 11.38 21.47
CA GLU A 85 -5.48 12.68 22.01
C GLU A 85 -6.85 13.12 21.46
N ALA A 86 -7.15 12.80 20.19
CA ALA A 86 -8.42 13.12 19.53
C ALA A 86 -9.56 12.12 19.85
N GLY A 87 -9.26 10.99 20.48
CA GLY A 87 -10.23 9.93 20.77
C GLY A 87 -10.72 9.19 19.53
N VAL A 88 -9.83 8.98 18.54
CA VAL A 88 -10.12 8.22 17.33
C VAL A 88 -10.50 6.79 17.70
N ALA A 89 -11.59 6.28 17.13
CA ALA A 89 -12.14 4.97 17.45
C ALA A 89 -11.65 3.84 16.54
N HIS A 90 -11.01 4.16 15.41
CA HIS A 90 -10.52 3.17 14.46
C HIS A 90 -9.36 3.73 13.62
N HIS A 91 -8.19 3.10 13.71
CA HIS A 91 -7.05 3.32 12.82
C HIS A 91 -7.04 2.26 11.71
N VAL A 92 -7.01 2.67 10.46
CA VAL A 92 -6.89 1.76 9.30
C VAL A 92 -5.60 2.04 8.56
N ALA A 93 -4.69 1.08 8.51
CA ALA A 93 -3.44 1.22 7.77
C ALA A 93 -3.42 0.37 6.51
N LEU A 94 -2.96 0.94 5.41
CA LEU A 94 -2.61 0.17 4.21
C LEU A 94 -1.19 -0.36 4.33
N SER A 95 -1.03 -1.66 4.26
CA SER A 95 0.24 -2.38 4.28
C SER A 95 0.38 -3.26 3.03
N VAL A 96 1.35 -4.15 3.00
CA VAL A 96 1.67 -4.99 1.85
C VAL A 96 1.70 -6.46 2.23
N VAL A 97 1.18 -7.32 1.36
CA VAL A 97 1.28 -8.79 1.50
C VAL A 97 2.76 -9.19 1.51
N GLY A 98 3.13 -10.06 2.44
CA GLY A 98 4.53 -10.49 2.63
C GLY A 98 5.31 -9.65 3.64
N THR A 99 4.70 -8.66 4.30
CA THR A 99 5.36 -7.82 5.32
C THR A 99 6.09 -8.65 6.38
N ASP A 100 5.49 -9.71 6.85
CA ASP A 100 6.04 -10.63 7.85
C ASP A 100 7.11 -11.61 7.32
N ARG A 101 7.18 -11.80 6.00
CA ARG A 101 8.06 -12.80 5.36
C ARG A 101 9.31 -12.17 4.73
N LEU A 102 9.20 -10.98 4.15
CA LEU A 102 10.20 -10.38 3.29
C LEU A 102 11.15 -9.42 4.03
N GLN A 103 11.59 -9.82 5.22
CA GLN A 103 12.39 -9.00 6.12
C GLN A 103 13.83 -8.72 5.62
N ALA A 104 14.29 -9.38 4.56
CA ALA A 104 15.53 -9.03 3.87
C ALA A 104 15.44 -7.67 3.13
N ILE A 105 14.22 -7.17 2.84
CA ILE A 105 13.97 -5.94 2.10
C ILE A 105 13.61 -4.82 3.08
N GLY A 106 14.30 -3.68 3.02
CA GLY A 106 14.12 -2.56 3.96
C GLY A 106 12.70 -2.01 4.02
N TYR A 107 12.02 -1.91 2.87
CA TYR A 107 10.63 -1.47 2.82
C TYR A 107 9.70 -2.38 3.66
N PHE A 108 9.84 -3.70 3.57
CA PHE A 108 9.01 -4.64 4.33
C PHE A 108 9.33 -4.59 5.83
N ARG A 109 10.62 -4.39 6.21
CA ARG A 109 10.99 -4.12 7.61
C ARG A 109 10.33 -2.86 8.16
N ALA A 110 10.31 -1.80 7.36
CA ALA A 110 9.68 -0.55 7.73
C ALA A 110 8.16 -0.70 7.89
N LYS A 111 7.50 -1.44 6.99
CA LYS A 111 6.07 -1.76 7.10
C LYS A 111 5.77 -2.67 8.29
N GLN A 112 6.65 -3.63 8.61
CA GLN A 112 6.50 -4.44 9.83
C GLN A 112 6.58 -3.57 11.08
N THR A 113 7.54 -2.65 11.14
CA THR A 113 7.66 -1.68 12.25
C THR A 113 6.37 -0.86 12.41
N GLN A 114 5.80 -0.37 11.30
CA GLN A 114 4.52 0.35 11.33
C GLN A 114 3.41 -0.52 11.90
N GLU A 115 3.25 -1.75 11.40
CA GLU A 115 2.22 -2.68 11.88
C GLU A 115 2.37 -3.00 13.37
N ASP A 116 3.59 -3.18 13.86
CA ASP A 116 3.85 -3.48 15.27
C ASP A 116 3.51 -2.29 16.16
N MET A 117 3.89 -1.07 15.78
CA MET A 117 3.50 0.16 16.50
C MET A 117 1.97 0.33 16.57
N ILE A 118 1.25 0.04 15.48
CA ILE A 118 -0.20 0.10 15.46
C ILE A 118 -0.81 -0.92 16.44
N ARG A 119 -0.31 -2.17 16.44
CA ARG A 119 -0.78 -3.22 17.37
C ARG A 119 -0.56 -2.86 18.84
N GLU A 120 0.54 -2.17 19.14
CA GLU A 120 0.93 -1.78 20.50
C GLU A 120 0.28 -0.48 20.98
N SER A 121 -0.35 0.30 20.09
CA SER A 121 -0.85 1.64 20.37
C SER A 121 -2.05 1.69 21.35
N GLY A 122 -2.81 0.60 21.47
CA GLY A 122 -4.08 0.59 22.18
C GLY A 122 -5.26 1.22 21.45
N VAL A 123 -5.05 1.83 20.30
CA VAL A 123 -6.13 2.32 19.40
C VAL A 123 -6.74 1.11 18.68
N PRO A 124 -8.07 0.94 18.62
CA PRO A 124 -8.67 -0.12 17.80
C PRO A 124 -8.26 0.03 16.33
N PHE A 125 -7.88 -1.07 15.67
CA PHE A 125 -7.27 -0.98 14.35
C PHE A 125 -7.72 -2.04 13.36
N SER A 126 -7.42 -1.78 12.08
CA SER A 126 -7.43 -2.78 11.01
C SER A 126 -6.26 -2.52 10.06
N ILE A 127 -5.47 -3.55 9.76
CA ILE A 127 -4.38 -3.46 8.80
C ILE A 127 -4.81 -4.15 7.52
N VAL A 128 -4.87 -3.42 6.42
CA VAL A 128 -5.18 -3.94 5.09
C VAL A 128 -3.86 -4.19 4.37
N ARG A 129 -3.46 -5.46 4.24
CA ARG A 129 -2.32 -5.84 3.40
C ARG A 129 -2.80 -6.07 1.97
N ALA A 130 -2.33 -5.26 1.04
CA ALA A 130 -2.60 -5.42 -0.39
C ALA A 130 -1.42 -6.09 -1.10
N THR A 131 -1.70 -6.84 -2.16
CA THR A 131 -0.67 -7.27 -3.10
C THR A 131 -0.17 -6.09 -3.94
N GLN A 132 0.85 -6.27 -4.77
CA GLN A 132 1.48 -5.21 -5.56
C GLN A 132 0.47 -4.62 -6.56
N PHE A 133 0.53 -3.30 -6.78
CA PHE A 133 -0.44 -2.63 -7.65
C PHE A 133 -0.05 -2.74 -9.13
N PHE A 134 -1.04 -2.76 -10.02
CA PHE A 134 -0.83 -2.72 -11.47
C PHE A 134 0.02 -1.50 -11.88
N GLU A 135 -0.25 -0.36 -11.26
CA GLU A 135 0.41 0.92 -11.51
C GLU A 135 1.90 0.92 -11.19
N PHE A 136 2.39 -0.05 -10.41
CA PHE A 136 3.81 -0.13 -10.03
C PHE A 136 4.65 -1.03 -10.95
N ALA A 137 4.05 -1.60 -12.00
CA ALA A 137 4.76 -2.49 -12.93
C ALA A 137 6.01 -1.82 -13.53
N GLN A 138 5.93 -0.54 -13.93
CA GLN A 138 7.08 0.22 -14.43
C GLN A 138 8.19 0.35 -13.39
N GLY A 139 7.86 0.78 -12.17
CA GLY A 139 8.84 0.94 -11.09
C GLY A 139 9.50 -0.38 -10.68
N LEU A 140 8.75 -1.50 -10.72
CA LEU A 140 9.30 -2.84 -10.50
C LEU A 140 10.25 -3.24 -11.63
N ALA A 141 9.90 -2.95 -12.89
CA ALA A 141 10.78 -3.19 -14.03
C ALA A 141 12.06 -2.34 -13.94
N ASP A 142 11.94 -1.06 -13.56
CA ASP A 142 13.08 -0.16 -13.41
C ASP A 142 14.05 -0.67 -12.34
N SER A 143 13.53 -1.16 -11.20
CA SER A 143 14.35 -1.72 -10.12
C SER A 143 15.07 -3.03 -10.49
N ALA A 144 14.55 -3.76 -11.49
CA ALA A 144 15.09 -5.02 -11.96
C ALA A 144 15.94 -4.87 -13.24
N THR A 145 16.15 -3.64 -13.74
CA THR A 145 16.87 -3.41 -15.00
C THR A 145 18.38 -3.48 -14.81
N GLN A 146 19.03 -4.31 -15.63
CA GLN A 146 20.47 -4.46 -15.74
C GLN A 146 20.85 -4.34 -17.22
N ASP A 147 21.75 -3.43 -17.56
CA ASP A 147 22.24 -3.20 -18.93
C ASP A 147 21.12 -3.11 -20.00
N GLY A 148 20.01 -2.45 -19.65
CA GLY A 148 18.87 -2.25 -20.55
C GLY A 148 17.91 -3.43 -20.67
N THR A 149 18.15 -4.52 -19.93
CA THR A 149 17.27 -5.71 -19.85
C THR A 149 16.65 -5.79 -18.46
N VAL A 150 15.37 -6.07 -18.40
CA VAL A 150 14.68 -6.33 -17.13
C VAL A 150 14.90 -7.78 -16.73
N VAL A 151 15.60 -8.01 -15.63
CA VAL A 151 15.93 -9.35 -15.10
C VAL A 151 14.93 -9.68 -13.98
N ALA A 152 13.90 -10.44 -14.31
CA ALA A 152 12.87 -10.84 -13.39
C ALA A 152 13.31 -11.98 -12.47
N ALA A 153 12.90 -11.92 -11.20
CA ALA A 153 13.02 -13.04 -10.27
C ALA A 153 12.07 -14.21 -10.69
N PRO A 154 12.44 -15.47 -10.42
CA PRO A 154 11.63 -16.66 -10.77
C PRO A 154 10.49 -16.88 -9.74
N ILE A 155 9.62 -15.91 -9.59
CA ILE A 155 8.52 -15.88 -8.60
C ILE A 155 7.17 -15.66 -9.26
N LYS A 156 6.10 -15.91 -8.51
CA LYS A 156 4.72 -15.53 -8.85
C LYS A 156 4.31 -14.23 -8.17
N ILE A 157 3.43 -13.49 -8.81
CA ILE A 157 2.84 -12.25 -8.30
C ILE A 157 1.33 -12.29 -8.54
N GLN A 158 0.57 -11.71 -7.62
CA GLN A 158 -0.89 -11.58 -7.70
C GLN A 158 -1.29 -10.11 -7.64
N PRO A 159 -0.98 -9.31 -8.70
CA PRO A 159 -1.11 -7.87 -8.64
C PRO A 159 -2.57 -7.43 -8.63
N ILE A 160 -2.85 -6.26 -8.03
CA ILE A 160 -4.18 -5.72 -7.83
C ILE A 160 -4.31 -4.30 -8.40
N PHE A 161 -5.49 -3.92 -8.85
CA PHE A 161 -5.81 -2.55 -9.23
C PHE A 161 -5.91 -1.62 -8.01
N SER A 162 -5.29 -0.45 -8.05
CA SER A 162 -5.33 0.54 -6.96
C SER A 162 -6.75 0.98 -6.57
N GLY A 163 -7.69 0.96 -7.50
CA GLY A 163 -9.11 1.26 -7.23
C GLY A 163 -9.80 0.20 -6.38
N ASP A 164 -9.48 -1.08 -6.61
CA ASP A 164 -10.00 -2.18 -5.79
C ASP A 164 -9.42 -2.14 -4.37
N VAL A 165 -8.14 -1.77 -4.24
CA VAL A 165 -7.50 -1.53 -2.93
C VAL A 165 -8.20 -0.39 -2.19
N ALA A 166 -8.45 0.74 -2.86
CA ALA A 166 -9.13 1.88 -2.26
C ALA A 166 -10.54 1.52 -1.79
N THR A 167 -11.27 0.72 -2.57
CA THR A 167 -12.59 0.20 -2.19
C THR A 167 -12.52 -0.68 -0.95
N ALA A 168 -11.54 -1.58 -0.87
CA ALA A 168 -11.33 -2.44 0.29
C ALA A 168 -10.96 -1.63 1.55
N VAL A 169 -10.06 -0.66 1.42
CA VAL A 169 -9.67 0.25 2.52
C VAL A 169 -10.87 1.07 3.00
N ALA A 170 -11.64 1.69 2.08
CA ALA A 170 -12.82 2.47 2.43
C ALA A 170 -13.88 1.62 3.16
N ARG A 171 -14.14 0.40 2.67
CA ARG A 171 -15.05 -0.55 3.32
C ARG A 171 -14.57 -0.95 4.72
N THR A 172 -13.28 -1.18 4.89
CA THR A 172 -12.68 -1.49 6.20
C THR A 172 -12.83 -0.30 7.15
N ALA A 173 -12.62 0.92 6.67
CA ALA A 173 -12.69 2.15 7.48
C ALA A 173 -14.08 2.40 8.07
N VAL A 174 -15.15 2.03 7.36
CA VAL A 174 -16.52 2.19 7.85
C VAL A 174 -17.06 0.98 8.61
N GLY A 175 -16.28 -0.10 8.65
CA GLY A 175 -16.59 -1.31 9.39
C GLY A 175 -16.16 -1.27 10.85
N THR A 176 -16.44 -2.35 11.58
CA THR A 176 -15.93 -2.54 12.94
C THR A 176 -14.42 -2.84 12.89
N PRO A 177 -13.60 -2.27 13.80
CA PRO A 177 -12.19 -2.62 13.91
C PRO A 177 -11.97 -4.13 14.05
N VAL A 178 -11.12 -4.68 13.18
CA VAL A 178 -10.80 -6.12 13.18
C VAL A 178 -9.80 -6.47 14.27
N ASN A 179 -9.02 -5.48 14.73
CA ASN A 179 -7.86 -5.64 15.61
C ASN A 179 -6.90 -6.73 15.08
N GLY A 180 -6.67 -6.69 13.78
CA GLY A 180 -5.93 -7.71 13.04
C GLY A 180 -5.63 -7.26 11.61
N ILE A 181 -5.26 -8.25 10.80
CA ILE A 181 -4.91 -8.09 9.39
C ILE A 181 -6.04 -8.63 8.52
N VAL A 182 -6.34 -7.93 7.43
CA VAL A 182 -7.12 -8.42 6.30
C VAL A 182 -6.26 -8.30 5.04
N GLU A 183 -6.29 -9.31 4.17
CA GLU A 183 -5.55 -9.27 2.90
C GLU A 183 -6.48 -9.00 1.73
N VAL A 184 -5.96 -8.25 0.74
CA VAL A 184 -6.64 -8.01 -0.53
C VAL A 184 -5.68 -8.28 -1.69
N ALA A 185 -6.16 -8.95 -2.73
CA ALA A 185 -5.35 -9.35 -3.86
C ALA A 185 -6.13 -9.21 -5.18
N GLY A 186 -5.40 -9.13 -6.29
CA GLY A 186 -6.03 -9.16 -7.61
C GLY A 186 -6.57 -10.55 -7.96
N PRO A 187 -7.42 -10.63 -9.02
CA PRO A 187 -8.06 -11.88 -9.42
C PRO A 187 -7.10 -12.88 -10.07
N ASP A 188 -5.99 -12.39 -10.66
CA ASP A 188 -5.10 -13.19 -11.48
C ASP A 188 -3.71 -13.31 -10.85
N THR A 189 -3.13 -14.50 -10.99
CA THR A 189 -1.72 -14.77 -10.64
C THR A 189 -0.90 -14.89 -11.93
N PHE A 190 0.28 -14.26 -11.94
CA PHE A 190 1.21 -14.27 -13.07
C PHE A 190 2.58 -14.77 -12.64
N ALA A 191 3.37 -15.32 -13.60
CA ALA A 191 4.82 -15.27 -13.47
C ALA A 191 5.26 -13.79 -13.44
N PHE A 192 6.25 -13.46 -12.62
CA PHE A 192 6.66 -12.06 -12.44
C PHE A 192 7.09 -11.40 -13.76
N GLU A 193 7.82 -12.15 -14.62
CA GLU A 193 8.20 -11.66 -15.95
C GLU A 193 6.99 -11.33 -16.85
N ASP A 194 5.92 -12.11 -16.78
CA ASP A 194 4.71 -11.87 -17.58
C ASP A 194 3.97 -10.62 -17.13
N PHE A 195 3.90 -10.40 -15.82
CA PHE A 195 3.36 -9.17 -15.27
C PHE A 195 4.17 -7.94 -15.71
N LEU A 196 5.51 -8.00 -15.58
CA LEU A 196 6.39 -6.90 -16.00
C LEU A 196 6.27 -6.63 -17.51
N ARG A 197 6.29 -7.68 -18.34
CA ARG A 197 6.14 -7.55 -19.80
C ARG A 197 4.80 -6.88 -20.19
N LYS A 198 3.71 -7.27 -19.54
CA LYS A 198 2.39 -6.66 -19.75
C LYS A 198 2.35 -5.21 -19.29
N GLY A 199 2.93 -4.90 -18.11
CA GLY A 199 3.00 -3.54 -17.58
C GLY A 199 3.83 -2.60 -18.47
N LEU A 200 4.98 -3.05 -18.93
CA LEU A 200 5.83 -2.30 -19.88
C LEU A 200 5.11 -2.03 -21.21
N ALA A 201 4.37 -3.02 -21.73
CA ALA A 201 3.61 -2.85 -22.96
C ALA A 201 2.55 -1.75 -22.85
N VAL A 202 1.89 -1.59 -21.70
CA VAL A 202 0.92 -0.49 -21.44
C VAL A 202 1.60 0.88 -21.55
N GLN A 203 2.87 0.97 -21.14
CA GLN A 203 3.66 2.22 -21.18
C GLN A 203 4.40 2.44 -22.53
N GLY A 204 4.31 1.47 -23.47
CA GLY A 204 5.07 1.51 -24.70
C GLY A 204 6.59 1.34 -24.52
N ASP A 205 7.01 0.75 -23.40
CA ASP A 205 8.41 0.51 -23.08
C ASP A 205 8.92 -0.76 -23.78
N PRO A 206 9.94 -0.67 -24.68
CA PRO A 206 10.40 -1.78 -25.48
C PRO A 206 11.43 -2.69 -24.80
N ARG A 207 11.80 -2.44 -23.53
CA ARG A 207 12.83 -3.22 -22.85
C ARG A 207 12.49 -4.71 -22.85
N PRO A 208 13.46 -5.59 -23.16
CA PRO A 208 13.28 -7.03 -23.04
C PRO A 208 13.15 -7.42 -21.55
N VAL A 209 12.29 -8.42 -21.29
CA VAL A 209 12.12 -9.01 -19.95
C VAL A 209 12.51 -10.45 -20.01
N VAL A 210 13.44 -10.86 -19.16
CA VAL A 210 13.94 -12.24 -19.03
C VAL A 210 13.84 -12.70 -17.58
N THR A 211 13.62 -13.98 -17.34
CA THR A 211 13.72 -14.58 -16.00
C THR A 211 15.06 -15.26 -15.83
N GLU A 212 15.75 -14.96 -14.75
CA GLU A 212 16.98 -15.67 -14.39
C GLU A 212 16.82 -16.38 -13.04
N PRO A 213 17.45 -17.58 -12.87
CA PRO A 213 17.38 -18.31 -11.59
C PRO A 213 17.88 -17.52 -10.38
N GLN A 214 18.81 -16.57 -10.60
CA GLN A 214 19.37 -15.69 -9.57
C GLN A 214 18.73 -14.28 -9.59
N GLY A 215 17.66 -14.09 -10.37
CA GLY A 215 16.92 -12.83 -10.41
C GLY A 215 16.42 -12.44 -9.01
N LEU A 216 16.55 -11.16 -8.68
CA LEU A 216 16.22 -10.64 -7.36
C LEU A 216 14.98 -9.76 -7.43
N TYR A 217 14.20 -9.76 -6.35
CA TYR A 217 13.13 -8.79 -6.13
C TYR A 217 13.59 -7.78 -5.09
N TRP A 218 13.82 -6.53 -5.50
CA TRP A 218 14.37 -5.46 -4.66
C TRP A 218 15.65 -5.89 -3.90
N GLY A 219 16.53 -6.59 -4.60
CA GLY A 219 17.81 -7.04 -4.06
C GLY A 219 17.76 -8.32 -3.20
N ALA A 220 16.60 -8.95 -3.06
CA ALA A 220 16.43 -10.17 -2.27
C ALA A 220 15.97 -11.35 -3.14
N ALA A 221 16.46 -12.55 -2.82
CA ALA A 221 15.94 -13.79 -3.36
C ALA A 221 14.66 -14.20 -2.60
N LEU A 222 13.59 -14.47 -3.34
CA LEU A 222 12.29 -14.84 -2.79
C LEU A 222 11.93 -16.29 -3.14
N GLN A 223 11.03 -16.88 -2.34
CA GLN A 223 10.34 -18.11 -2.71
C GLN A 223 9.24 -17.81 -3.75
N GLU A 224 8.86 -18.80 -4.53
CA GLU A 224 7.92 -18.63 -5.64
C GLU A 224 6.60 -17.96 -5.25
N SER A 225 6.11 -18.18 -4.03
CA SER A 225 4.81 -17.72 -3.53
C SER A 225 4.86 -16.53 -2.57
N ASP A 226 6.03 -15.95 -2.33
CA ASP A 226 6.20 -14.91 -1.27
C ASP A 226 5.38 -13.63 -1.51
N LEU A 227 5.01 -13.34 -2.76
CA LEU A 227 4.17 -12.21 -3.13
C LEU A 227 2.69 -12.56 -3.36
N LEU A 228 2.29 -13.79 -3.04
CA LEU A 228 0.90 -14.21 -3.13
C LEU A 228 0.18 -13.97 -1.79
N ALA A 229 -1.07 -13.57 -1.86
CA ALA A 229 -1.93 -13.46 -0.69
C ALA A 229 -2.32 -14.83 -0.13
N GLY A 230 -2.73 -14.85 1.12
CA GLY A 230 -3.28 -16.04 1.77
C GLY A 230 -4.66 -16.45 1.23
N PRO A 231 -5.11 -17.65 1.59
CA PRO A 231 -6.36 -18.22 1.05
C PRO A 231 -7.63 -17.45 1.45
N ASP A 232 -7.57 -16.67 2.52
CA ASP A 232 -8.70 -15.89 3.04
C ASP A 232 -8.72 -14.46 2.50
N ALA A 233 -7.83 -14.11 1.56
CA ALA A 233 -7.76 -12.78 0.99
C ALA A 233 -9.03 -12.42 0.21
N SER A 234 -9.50 -11.20 0.37
CA SER A 234 -10.54 -10.65 -0.50
C SER A 234 -9.98 -10.40 -1.89
N ILE A 235 -10.69 -10.81 -2.92
CA ILE A 235 -10.25 -10.69 -4.31
C ILE A 235 -10.88 -9.44 -4.95
N GLY A 236 -10.04 -8.58 -5.54
CA GLY A 236 -10.45 -7.45 -6.33
C GLY A 236 -11.17 -7.87 -7.62
N ALA A 237 -12.05 -7.03 -8.12
CA ALA A 237 -12.87 -7.33 -9.28
C ALA A 237 -12.18 -7.04 -10.63
N THR A 238 -11.20 -6.13 -10.64
CA THR A 238 -10.58 -5.63 -11.87
C THR A 238 -9.38 -6.49 -12.26
N SER A 239 -9.44 -7.13 -13.43
CA SER A 239 -8.31 -7.86 -14.01
C SER A 239 -7.27 -6.90 -14.61
N LEU A 240 -6.01 -7.39 -14.76
CA LEU A 240 -4.96 -6.63 -15.44
C LEU A 240 -5.34 -6.29 -16.88
N ALA A 241 -6.04 -7.19 -17.57
CA ALA A 241 -6.50 -6.96 -18.96
C ALA A 241 -7.53 -5.83 -19.05
N GLU A 242 -8.51 -5.79 -18.14
CA GLU A 242 -9.51 -4.72 -18.10
C GLU A 242 -8.88 -3.37 -17.73
N TRP A 243 -7.95 -3.35 -16.77
CA TRP A 243 -7.21 -2.15 -16.42
C TRP A 243 -6.39 -1.64 -17.61
N SER A 244 -5.61 -2.52 -18.27
CA SER A 244 -4.78 -2.15 -19.44
C SER A 244 -5.60 -1.55 -20.57
N ALA A 245 -6.80 -2.11 -20.85
CA ALA A 245 -7.70 -1.60 -21.89
C ALA A 245 -8.21 -0.18 -21.62
N ARG A 246 -8.17 0.29 -20.37
CA ARG A 246 -8.57 1.66 -19.99
C ARG A 246 -7.42 2.68 -20.10
N GLN A 247 -6.17 2.21 -20.31
CA GLN A 247 -4.99 3.07 -20.45
C GLN A 247 -4.69 3.45 -21.90
N THR A 248 -5.30 2.74 -22.87
CA THR A 248 -5.20 3.00 -24.32
C THR A 248 -6.34 3.90 -24.78
#